data_7e2c9c2438625153368831af782a3011
#
_entry.id   7e2c9c2438625153368831af782a3011
#
_cell.length_a   1.000
_cell.length_b   1.000
_cell.length_c   1.000
_cell.angle_alpha   90.00
_cell.angle_beta   90.00
_cell.angle_gamma   90.00
#
_symmetry.space_group_name_H-M   'P 1'
#
loop_
_entity.id
_entity.type
_entity.pdbx_description
1 polymer ?
#
loop_
_entity_poly.entity_id
_entity_poly.type
_entity_poly.pdbx_seq_one_letter_code
_entity_poly.pdbx_strand_id
1 'polypeptide(L)'
;MEIKSSEFVISSPMVSMCPKDVKPEYAFIGRSNVGKSSLINMLCKNKKLAKTSATPGKTMLINHFIINKNWYLVDLPGYGFAKRSKKEIAKLEQMINGYILQREQLVNVFVLVDIRLEAQKIDLDFINWLGASSVPFAIVFTKADKLNTTKMQSNIAAYKKKLGETWEELPPMFVTSSENRMGREEVLEYIETINKTFAE
;
A
#
# COMPACT_ATOMS: atom_id res chain seq x y z
N MET A 1 -11.28 0.88 -14.16
CA MET A 1 -10.86 2.33 -14.31
C MET A 1 -9.66 2.47 -15.23
N GLU A 2 -9.71 3.41 -16.17
CA GLU A 2 -8.56 3.76 -17.01
C GLU A 2 -7.74 4.89 -16.37
N ILE A 3 -6.41 4.72 -16.29
CA ILE A 3 -5.50 5.78 -15.87
C ILE A 3 -5.05 6.58 -17.08
N LYS A 4 -5.53 7.82 -17.18
CA LYS A 4 -5.22 8.77 -18.27
C LYS A 4 -4.09 9.72 -17.92
N SER A 5 -3.95 10.07 -16.63
CA SER A 5 -2.86 10.90 -16.12
C SER A 5 -2.42 10.45 -14.73
N SER A 6 -1.12 10.59 -14.47
CA SER A 6 -0.51 10.34 -13.16
C SER A 6 0.67 11.28 -12.98
N GLU A 7 0.63 12.13 -11.96
CA GLU A 7 1.61 13.19 -11.76
C GLU A 7 2.02 13.24 -10.28
N PHE A 8 3.32 13.42 -10.03
CA PHE A 8 3.82 13.71 -8.70
C PHE A 8 3.38 15.11 -8.27
N VAL A 9 2.88 15.23 -7.04
CA VAL A 9 2.42 16.50 -6.48
C VAL A 9 3.37 17.02 -5.42
N ILE A 10 3.61 16.25 -4.36
CA ILE A 10 4.43 16.69 -3.22
C ILE A 10 4.99 15.52 -2.44
N SER A 11 6.14 15.75 -1.79
CA SER A 11 6.69 14.92 -0.71
C SER A 11 6.58 15.66 0.61
N SER A 12 5.80 15.14 1.55
CA SER A 12 5.50 15.79 2.81
C SER A 12 6.19 15.11 3.98
N PRO A 13 6.93 15.84 4.83
CA PRO A 13 7.55 15.28 6.03
C PRO A 13 6.58 15.09 7.20
N MET A 14 5.38 15.66 7.11
CA MET A 14 4.32 15.57 8.13
C MET A 14 2.93 15.77 7.52
N VAL A 15 1.91 15.28 8.19
CA VAL A 15 0.52 15.28 7.71
C VAL A 15 -0.01 16.69 7.38
N SER A 16 0.35 17.70 8.18
CA SER A 16 -0.08 19.08 7.97
C SER A 16 0.41 19.72 6.67
N MET A 17 1.42 19.11 6.04
CA MET A 17 1.99 19.55 4.75
C MET A 17 1.45 18.76 3.55
N CYS A 18 0.54 17.81 3.78
CA CYS A 18 -0.13 17.09 2.70
C CYS A 18 -1.12 18.00 1.96
N PRO A 19 -1.55 17.65 0.72
CA PRO A 19 -2.53 18.42 -0.03
C PRO A 19 -3.79 18.73 0.78
N LYS A 20 -4.37 19.91 0.60
CA LYS A 20 -5.54 20.37 1.39
C LYS A 20 -6.87 20.21 0.66
N ASP A 21 -6.83 19.80 -0.59
CA ASP A 21 -8.04 19.57 -1.37
C ASP A 21 -8.76 18.27 -0.93
N VAL A 22 -10.07 18.25 -1.12
CA VAL A 22 -10.93 17.16 -0.68
C VAL A 22 -11.04 16.11 -1.79
N LYS A 23 -9.99 15.31 -1.94
CA LYS A 23 -9.98 14.18 -2.87
C LYS A 23 -9.68 12.88 -2.12
N PRO A 24 -10.28 11.75 -2.51
CA PRO A 24 -10.01 10.48 -1.86
C PRO A 24 -8.53 10.08 -2.02
N GLU A 25 -7.95 9.59 -0.93
CA GLU A 25 -6.56 9.14 -0.87
C GLU A 25 -6.49 7.64 -0.61
N TYR A 26 -5.64 6.97 -1.38
CA TYR A 26 -5.35 5.54 -1.24
C TYR A 26 -3.88 5.38 -0.89
N ALA A 27 -3.60 4.96 0.34
CA ALA A 27 -2.24 4.82 0.84
C ALA A 27 -1.67 3.43 0.54
N PHE A 28 -0.44 3.39 0.07
CA PHE A 28 0.31 2.17 -0.18
C PHE A 28 1.46 2.07 0.81
N ILE A 29 1.51 0.97 1.56
CA ILE A 29 2.51 0.75 2.60
C ILE A 29 2.94 -0.72 2.62
N GLY A 30 4.11 -1.01 3.14
CA GLY A 30 4.63 -2.35 3.29
C GLY A 30 6.09 -2.33 3.74
N ARG A 31 6.70 -3.48 3.91
CA ARG A 31 8.13 -3.55 4.28
C ARG A 31 9.04 -3.04 3.17
N SER A 32 10.27 -2.67 3.55
CA SER A 32 11.31 -2.33 2.57
C SER A 32 11.47 -3.44 1.53
N ASN A 33 11.62 -3.07 0.26
CA ASN A 33 11.81 -3.99 -0.88
C ASN A 33 10.63 -4.95 -1.14
N VAL A 34 9.46 -4.69 -0.60
CA VAL A 34 8.24 -5.46 -0.91
C VAL A 34 7.78 -5.30 -2.36
N GLY A 35 8.25 -4.27 -3.06
CA GLY A 35 7.86 -3.98 -4.44
C GLY A 35 6.88 -2.80 -4.59
N LYS A 36 6.76 -1.94 -3.57
CA LYS A 36 5.78 -0.84 -3.51
C LYS A 36 5.92 0.13 -4.69
N SER A 37 7.09 0.70 -4.95
CA SER A 37 7.30 1.64 -6.06
C SER A 37 7.08 0.97 -7.43
N SER A 38 7.45 -0.30 -7.58
CA SER A 38 7.18 -1.05 -8.81
C SER A 38 5.69 -1.27 -9.03
N LEU A 39 4.93 -1.58 -7.97
CA LEU A 39 3.48 -1.70 -8.04
C LEU A 39 2.82 -0.37 -8.41
N ILE A 40 3.19 0.72 -7.76
CA ILE A 40 2.69 2.08 -8.06
C ILE A 40 2.92 2.42 -9.54
N ASN A 41 4.14 2.21 -10.03
CA ASN A 41 4.48 2.46 -11.42
C ASN A 41 3.67 1.59 -12.41
N MET A 42 3.44 0.33 -12.04
CA MET A 42 2.65 -0.61 -12.82
C MET A 42 1.17 -0.20 -12.87
N LEU A 43 0.57 0.13 -11.73
CA LEU A 43 -0.82 0.60 -11.65
C LEU A 43 -1.04 1.82 -12.55
N CYS A 44 -0.12 2.79 -12.49
CA CYS A 44 -0.22 4.04 -13.23
C CYS A 44 0.29 3.95 -14.69
N LYS A 45 0.81 2.80 -15.13
CA LYS A 45 1.51 2.66 -16.44
C LYS A 45 2.60 3.72 -16.67
N ASN A 46 3.24 4.17 -15.60
CA ASN A 46 4.25 5.21 -15.61
C ASN A 46 5.52 4.75 -14.86
N LYS A 47 6.52 4.26 -15.58
CA LYS A 47 7.74 3.67 -15.02
C LYS A 47 8.60 4.62 -14.18
N LYS A 48 8.35 5.94 -14.29
CA LYS A 48 9.14 6.98 -13.62
C LYS A 48 8.37 7.73 -12.54
N LEU A 49 7.11 7.34 -12.25
CA LEU A 49 6.26 8.05 -11.29
C LEU A 49 6.82 7.95 -9.87
N ALA A 50 6.94 6.74 -9.36
CA ALA A 50 7.58 6.49 -8.06
C ALA A 50 9.02 6.06 -8.27
N LYS A 51 9.95 6.64 -7.50
CA LYS A 51 11.37 6.30 -7.57
C LYS A 51 11.60 4.89 -7.04
N THR A 52 11.99 3.97 -7.92
CA THR A 52 12.46 2.65 -7.53
C THR A 52 13.89 2.73 -7.03
N SER A 53 14.20 2.15 -5.89
CA SER A 53 15.57 2.11 -5.38
C SER A 53 15.86 0.72 -4.81
N ALA A 54 17.02 0.17 -5.17
CA ALA A 54 17.53 -1.05 -4.56
C ALA A 54 18.02 -0.83 -3.11
N THR A 55 18.23 0.42 -2.71
CA THR A 55 18.72 0.77 -1.37
C THR A 55 17.54 0.90 -0.40
N PRO A 56 17.47 0.09 0.66
CA PRO A 56 16.42 0.20 1.67
C PRO A 56 16.43 1.57 2.36
N GLY A 57 15.24 2.11 2.63
CA GLY A 57 15.10 3.25 3.52
C GLY A 57 15.16 4.65 2.92
N LYS A 58 15.00 4.82 1.59
CA LYS A 58 15.02 6.16 0.97
C LYS A 58 13.72 6.95 1.12
N THR A 59 12.57 6.31 1.28
CA THR A 59 11.30 7.02 1.42
C THR A 59 11.05 7.32 2.89
N MET A 60 11.38 8.54 3.30
CA MET A 60 11.11 9.07 4.65
C MET A 60 10.00 10.13 4.62
N LEU A 61 9.27 10.23 3.51
CA LEU A 61 8.29 11.27 3.24
C LEU A 61 6.99 10.61 2.75
N ILE A 62 5.89 11.30 2.95
CA ILE A 62 4.59 10.94 2.39
C ILE A 62 4.55 11.52 0.97
N ASN A 63 4.52 10.67 -0.04
CA ASN A 63 4.51 11.12 -1.44
C ASN A 63 3.10 11.03 -2.02
N HIS A 64 2.57 12.14 -2.50
CA HIS A 64 1.27 12.22 -3.16
C HIS A 64 1.43 12.26 -4.68
N PHE A 65 0.67 11.41 -5.36
CA PHE A 65 0.53 11.37 -6.81
C PHE A 65 -0.93 11.59 -7.17
N ILE A 66 -1.24 12.62 -7.95
CA ILE A 66 -2.59 12.86 -8.45
C ILE A 66 -2.87 11.95 -9.64
N ILE A 67 -3.99 11.25 -9.60
CA ILE A 67 -4.41 10.31 -10.64
C ILE A 67 -5.70 10.81 -11.27
N ASN A 68 -5.70 10.92 -12.61
CA ASN A 68 -6.84 11.42 -13.39
C ASN A 68 -7.40 12.76 -12.87
N LYS A 69 -6.62 13.54 -12.13
CA LYS A 69 -7.02 14.78 -11.43
C LYS A 69 -8.13 14.61 -10.38
N ASN A 70 -8.51 13.39 -10.04
CA ASN A 70 -9.69 13.08 -9.24
C ASN A 70 -9.37 12.47 -7.87
N TRP A 71 -8.27 11.75 -7.71
CA TRP A 71 -7.90 11.07 -6.47
C TRP A 71 -6.38 10.97 -6.31
N TYR A 72 -5.94 10.68 -5.10
CA TYR A 72 -4.52 10.54 -4.80
C TYR A 72 -4.12 9.09 -4.53
N LEU A 73 -3.04 8.68 -5.18
CA LEU A 73 -2.24 7.55 -4.75
C LEU A 73 -1.15 8.09 -3.82
N VAL A 74 -1.04 7.50 -2.63
CA VAL A 74 -0.11 7.98 -1.60
C VAL A 74 0.90 6.89 -1.25
N ASP A 75 2.16 7.18 -1.47
CA ASP A 75 3.28 6.30 -1.13
C ASP A 75 3.78 6.64 0.28
N LEU A 76 3.46 5.79 1.25
CA LEU A 76 3.92 5.95 2.63
C LEU A 76 5.31 5.34 2.83
N PRO A 77 6.11 5.86 3.78
CA PRO A 77 7.29 5.16 4.24
C PRO A 77 6.95 3.72 4.64
N GLY A 78 7.82 2.79 4.30
CA GLY A 78 7.62 1.40 4.73
C GLY A 78 7.78 1.25 6.24
N TYR A 79 7.49 0.08 6.77
CA TYR A 79 7.77 -0.32 8.15
C TYR A 79 8.83 -1.45 8.19
N GLY A 80 9.29 -1.83 9.40
CA GLY A 80 10.22 -2.96 9.58
C GLY A 80 11.68 -2.65 9.20
N PHE A 81 12.17 -1.51 9.62
CA PHE A 81 13.55 -1.05 9.30
C PHE A 81 14.60 -1.65 10.24
N ALA A 82 15.18 -2.81 9.88
CA ALA A 82 16.23 -3.47 10.68
C ALA A 82 17.54 -2.68 10.80
N LYS A 83 17.78 -1.66 9.97
CA LYS A 83 19.06 -0.93 9.86
C LYS A 83 18.98 0.56 10.26
N ARG A 84 17.96 0.97 11.05
CA ARG A 84 17.81 2.36 11.47
C ARG A 84 17.95 2.52 12.97
N SER A 85 18.31 3.73 13.41
CA SER A 85 18.31 4.06 14.82
C SER A 85 16.89 4.01 15.40
N LYS A 86 16.76 3.69 16.68
CA LYS A 86 15.47 3.70 17.40
C LYS A 86 14.72 5.03 17.25
N LYS A 87 15.45 6.15 17.25
CA LYS A 87 14.88 7.50 17.08
C LYS A 87 14.27 7.71 15.68
N GLU A 88 14.93 7.22 14.63
CA GLU A 88 14.39 7.30 13.27
C GLU A 88 13.18 6.41 13.08
N ILE A 89 13.18 5.20 13.66
CA ILE A 89 12.03 4.29 13.63
C ILE A 89 10.82 4.95 14.31
N ALA A 90 10.98 5.47 15.53
CA ALA A 90 9.90 6.13 16.25
C ALA A 90 9.33 7.35 15.49
N LYS A 91 10.19 8.13 14.82
CA LYS A 91 9.74 9.25 13.98
C LYS A 91 8.93 8.80 12.76
N LEU A 92 9.32 7.71 12.12
CA LEU A 92 8.60 7.13 10.99
C LEU A 92 7.26 6.55 11.42
N GLU A 93 7.22 5.82 12.54
CA GLU A 93 5.99 5.28 13.12
C GLU A 93 5.02 6.41 13.48
N GLN A 94 5.50 7.48 14.10
CA GLN A 94 4.69 8.65 14.41
C GLN A 94 4.11 9.29 13.14
N MET A 95 4.89 9.40 12.06
CA MET A 95 4.44 9.94 10.78
C MET A 95 3.37 9.03 10.15
N ILE A 96 3.61 7.72 10.08
CA ILE A 96 2.69 6.73 9.51
C ILE A 96 1.38 6.72 10.30
N ASN A 97 1.45 6.60 11.63
CA ASN A 97 0.29 6.57 12.51
C ASN A 97 -0.49 7.90 12.43
N GLY A 98 0.22 9.02 12.44
CA GLY A 98 -0.39 10.35 12.29
C GLY A 98 -1.14 10.48 10.96
N TYR A 99 -0.55 10.03 9.84
CA TYR A 99 -1.23 10.04 8.55
C TYR A 99 -2.46 9.12 8.55
N ILE A 100 -2.31 7.88 8.97
CA ILE A 100 -3.39 6.87 8.91
C ILE A 100 -4.56 7.24 9.83
N LEU A 101 -4.30 7.77 11.03
CA LEU A 101 -5.34 8.06 12.03
C LEU A 101 -5.96 9.45 11.91
N GLN A 102 -5.28 10.43 11.31
CA GLN A 102 -5.71 11.82 11.29
C GLN A 102 -6.07 12.34 9.90
N ARG A 103 -5.77 11.59 8.84
CA ARG A 103 -6.01 12.03 7.47
C ARG A 103 -7.46 11.74 7.06
N GLU A 104 -8.31 12.76 7.08
CA GLU A 104 -9.74 12.67 6.74
C GLU A 104 -9.99 12.19 5.30
N GLN A 105 -9.09 12.50 4.37
CA GLN A 105 -9.18 12.10 2.97
C GLN A 105 -8.74 10.66 2.71
N LEU A 106 -8.13 10.00 3.70
CA LEU A 106 -7.69 8.60 3.57
C LEU A 106 -8.90 7.67 3.54
N VAL A 107 -9.06 6.98 2.43
CA VAL A 107 -10.21 6.10 2.19
C VAL A 107 -9.85 4.64 2.40
N ASN A 108 -8.66 4.23 2.00
CA ASN A 108 -8.21 2.85 2.13
C ASN A 108 -6.69 2.75 2.20
N VAL A 109 -6.19 1.80 2.98
CA VAL A 109 -4.77 1.45 3.05
C VAL A 109 -4.52 0.13 2.33
N PHE A 110 -3.66 0.14 1.31
CA PHE A 110 -3.16 -1.08 0.67
C PHE A 110 -1.89 -1.54 1.39
N VAL A 111 -1.98 -2.66 2.09
CA VAL A 111 -0.85 -3.29 2.78
C VAL A 111 -0.19 -4.30 1.85
N LEU A 112 1.03 -4.01 1.44
CA LEU A 112 1.79 -4.85 0.52
C LEU A 112 2.58 -5.93 1.27
N VAL A 113 2.44 -7.15 0.81
CA VAL A 113 3.19 -8.31 1.32
C VAL A 113 3.83 -9.10 0.18
N ASP A 114 5.02 -9.61 0.40
CA ASP A 114 5.73 -10.43 -0.59
C ASP A 114 5.17 -11.86 -0.56
N ILE A 115 4.49 -12.29 -1.63
CA ILE A 115 3.82 -13.59 -1.71
C ILE A 115 4.76 -14.79 -1.56
N ARG A 116 6.06 -14.59 -1.73
CA ARG A 116 7.08 -15.64 -1.60
C ARG A 116 7.36 -16.03 -0.16
N LEU A 117 7.00 -15.15 0.79
CA LEU A 117 7.29 -15.29 2.21
C LEU A 117 6.06 -15.78 2.96
N GLU A 118 6.32 -16.48 4.05
CA GLU A 118 5.28 -16.76 5.05
C GLU A 118 4.78 -15.46 5.69
N ALA A 119 3.61 -15.50 6.32
CA ALA A 119 3.05 -14.36 7.03
C ALA A 119 4.01 -13.92 8.16
N GLN A 120 4.60 -12.76 7.97
CA GLN A 120 5.56 -12.20 8.92
C GLN A 120 4.83 -11.53 10.08
N LYS A 121 5.33 -11.74 11.30
CA LYS A 121 4.73 -11.16 12.50
C LYS A 121 4.52 -9.65 12.38
N ILE A 122 5.48 -8.92 11.85
CA ILE A 122 5.40 -7.46 11.70
C ILE A 122 4.28 -7.03 10.72
N ASP A 123 4.02 -7.80 9.66
CA ASP A 123 2.92 -7.54 8.74
C ASP A 123 1.58 -7.81 9.43
N LEU A 124 1.47 -8.92 10.18
CA LEU A 124 0.28 -9.27 10.94
C LEU A 124 -0.02 -8.27 12.06
N ASP A 125 1.00 -7.84 12.80
CA ASP A 125 0.86 -6.82 13.84
C ASP A 125 0.33 -5.50 13.26
N PHE A 126 0.82 -5.08 12.10
CA PHE A 126 0.35 -3.87 11.42
C PHE A 126 -1.09 -4.02 10.90
N ILE A 127 -1.43 -5.15 10.30
CA ILE A 127 -2.79 -5.47 9.83
C ILE A 127 -3.78 -5.47 11.02
N ASN A 128 -3.40 -6.11 12.13
CA ASN A 128 -4.23 -6.14 13.34
C ASN A 128 -4.42 -4.73 13.94
N TRP A 129 -3.38 -3.91 13.90
CA TRP A 129 -3.47 -2.52 14.34
C TRP A 129 -4.43 -1.69 13.47
N LEU A 130 -4.41 -1.85 12.14
CA LEU A 130 -5.36 -1.20 11.24
C LEU A 130 -6.80 -1.58 11.58
N GLY A 131 -7.07 -2.87 11.80
CA GLY A 131 -8.40 -3.34 12.18
C GLY A 131 -8.85 -2.81 13.54
N ALA A 132 -7.98 -2.87 14.55
CA ALA A 132 -8.27 -2.33 15.88
C ALA A 132 -8.53 -0.81 15.87
N SER A 133 -7.95 -0.11 14.88
CA SER A 133 -8.15 1.32 14.65
C SER A 133 -9.33 1.65 13.72
N SER A 134 -10.11 0.65 13.29
CA SER A 134 -11.22 0.79 12.35
C SER A 134 -10.84 1.47 11.02
N VAL A 135 -9.59 1.28 10.57
CA VAL A 135 -9.10 1.82 9.31
C VAL A 135 -9.39 0.86 8.18
N PRO A 136 -10.11 1.27 7.11
CA PRO A 136 -10.34 0.43 5.95
C PRO A 136 -9.01 0.07 5.26
N PHE A 137 -8.81 -1.20 4.94
CA PHE A 137 -7.61 -1.66 4.27
C PHE A 137 -7.85 -2.88 3.38
N ALA A 138 -6.92 -3.13 2.49
CA ALA A 138 -6.84 -4.33 1.66
C ALA A 138 -5.39 -4.84 1.63
N ILE A 139 -5.20 -6.13 1.42
CA ILE A 139 -3.88 -6.76 1.31
C ILE A 139 -3.53 -6.92 -0.17
N VAL A 140 -2.31 -6.56 -0.54
CA VAL A 140 -1.80 -6.74 -1.90
C VAL A 140 -0.57 -7.64 -1.87
N PHE A 141 -0.72 -8.86 -2.36
CA PHE A 141 0.40 -9.75 -2.60
C PHE A 141 1.19 -9.29 -3.81
N THR A 142 2.48 -9.08 -3.64
CA THR A 142 3.41 -8.66 -4.70
C THR A 142 4.28 -9.81 -5.17
N LYS A 143 4.92 -9.65 -6.33
CA LYS A 143 5.92 -10.59 -6.90
C LYS A 143 5.37 -11.99 -7.23
N ALA A 144 4.10 -12.06 -7.63
CA ALA A 144 3.45 -13.32 -7.99
C ALA A 144 4.15 -14.04 -9.16
N ASP A 145 4.80 -13.30 -10.06
CA ASP A 145 5.61 -13.82 -11.17
C ASP A 145 6.81 -14.70 -10.74
N LYS A 146 7.22 -14.59 -9.48
CA LYS A 146 8.35 -15.36 -8.94
C LYS A 146 7.97 -16.77 -8.45
N LEU A 147 6.69 -17.12 -8.52
CA LEU A 147 6.15 -18.42 -8.10
C LEU A 147 5.36 -19.08 -9.23
N ASN A 148 5.35 -20.39 -9.25
CA ASN A 148 4.38 -21.13 -10.06
C ASN A 148 2.99 -21.07 -9.40
N THR A 149 1.95 -21.38 -10.17
CA THR A 149 0.55 -21.30 -9.74
C THR A 149 0.27 -22.10 -8.48
N THR A 150 0.78 -23.32 -8.37
CA THR A 150 0.56 -24.19 -7.21
C THR A 150 1.15 -23.59 -5.94
N LYS A 151 2.39 -23.12 -6.00
CA LYS A 151 3.07 -22.50 -4.85
C LYS A 151 2.40 -21.18 -4.45
N MET A 152 2.01 -20.38 -5.43
CA MET A 152 1.28 -19.14 -5.21
C MET A 152 -0.03 -19.40 -4.47
N GLN A 153 -0.85 -20.34 -4.93
CA GLN A 153 -2.12 -20.70 -4.28
C GLN A 153 -1.90 -21.23 -2.86
N SER A 154 -0.88 -22.08 -2.67
CA SER A 154 -0.50 -22.61 -1.35
C SER A 154 -0.11 -21.50 -0.37
N ASN A 155 0.70 -20.53 -0.82
CA ASN A 155 1.13 -19.41 0.04
C ASN A 155 -0.04 -18.50 0.41
N ILE A 156 -0.96 -18.21 -0.53
CA ILE A 156 -2.18 -17.43 -0.26
C ILE A 156 -3.06 -18.17 0.75
N ALA A 157 -3.27 -19.48 0.59
CA ALA A 157 -4.07 -20.28 1.51
C ALA A 157 -3.47 -20.30 2.92
N ALA A 158 -2.14 -20.43 3.03
CA ALA A 158 -1.43 -20.37 4.30
C ALA A 158 -1.56 -18.98 4.96
N TYR A 159 -1.47 -17.91 4.17
CA TYR A 159 -1.65 -16.54 4.67
C TYR A 159 -3.07 -16.30 5.19
N LYS A 160 -4.09 -16.72 4.41
CA LYS A 160 -5.50 -16.66 4.80
C LYS A 160 -5.78 -17.43 6.08
N LYS A 161 -5.23 -18.65 6.19
CA LYS A 161 -5.33 -19.46 7.40
C LYS A 161 -4.75 -18.73 8.62
N LYS A 162 -3.58 -18.11 8.44
CA LYS A 162 -2.92 -17.36 9.54
C LYS A 162 -3.71 -16.13 9.97
N LEU A 163 -4.30 -15.39 9.04
CA LEU A 163 -5.20 -14.27 9.35
C LEU A 163 -6.47 -14.76 10.04
N GLY A 164 -7.05 -15.88 9.60
CA GLY A 164 -8.26 -16.47 10.20
C GLY A 164 -8.11 -16.92 11.66
N GLU A 165 -6.87 -16.95 12.20
CA GLU A 165 -6.66 -17.16 13.64
C GLU A 165 -7.12 -15.96 14.50
N THR A 166 -7.23 -14.77 13.89
CA THR A 166 -7.59 -13.51 14.57
C THR A 166 -8.74 -12.74 13.93
N TRP A 167 -9.08 -13.06 12.67
CA TRP A 167 -10.09 -12.36 11.89
C TRP A 167 -11.26 -13.27 11.54
N GLU A 168 -12.47 -12.90 11.90
CA GLU A 168 -13.70 -13.60 11.49
C GLU A 168 -13.96 -13.42 10.00
N GLU A 169 -13.83 -12.19 9.51
CA GLU A 169 -13.92 -11.85 8.10
C GLU A 169 -12.57 -11.36 7.59
N LEU A 170 -12.10 -11.96 6.49
CA LEU A 170 -10.83 -11.59 5.91
C LEU A 170 -10.97 -10.30 5.07
N PRO A 171 -9.98 -9.38 5.12
CA PRO A 171 -9.98 -8.18 4.29
C PRO A 171 -9.90 -8.55 2.80
N PRO A 172 -10.27 -7.63 1.88
CA PRO A 172 -10.02 -7.80 0.46
C PRO A 172 -8.54 -8.08 0.17
N MET A 173 -8.26 -9.01 -0.75
CA MET A 173 -6.92 -9.44 -1.09
C MET A 173 -6.73 -9.47 -2.60
N PHE A 174 -5.61 -8.91 -3.06
CA PHE A 174 -5.24 -8.85 -4.47
C PHE A 174 -3.90 -9.52 -4.69
N VAL A 175 -3.77 -10.27 -5.78
CA VAL A 175 -2.52 -10.92 -6.18
C VAL A 175 -1.93 -10.16 -7.35
N THR A 176 -0.70 -9.64 -7.19
CA THR A 176 -0.13 -8.75 -8.20
C THR A 176 1.29 -9.15 -8.62
N SER A 177 1.61 -8.79 -9.86
CA SER A 177 2.98 -8.76 -10.38
C SER A 177 3.21 -7.51 -11.21
N SER A 178 4.25 -6.77 -10.86
CA SER A 178 4.66 -5.59 -11.64
C SER A 178 5.31 -5.95 -12.97
N GLU A 179 5.81 -7.18 -13.12
CA GLU A 179 6.48 -7.66 -14.34
C GLU A 179 5.48 -7.95 -15.47
N ASN A 180 4.42 -8.69 -15.16
CA ASN A 180 3.42 -9.13 -16.14
C ASN A 180 2.07 -8.40 -16.00
N ARG A 181 1.96 -7.42 -15.10
CA ARG A 181 0.77 -6.61 -14.82
C ARG A 181 -0.42 -7.39 -14.24
N MET A 182 -0.18 -8.58 -13.69
CA MET A 182 -1.21 -9.35 -12.99
C MET A 182 -1.82 -8.52 -11.86
N GLY A 183 -3.13 -8.60 -11.67
CA GLY A 183 -3.88 -7.97 -10.58
C GLY A 183 -4.07 -6.46 -10.72
N ARG A 184 -3.61 -5.85 -11.83
CA ARG A 184 -3.73 -4.41 -12.04
C ARG A 184 -5.18 -3.95 -12.14
N GLU A 185 -5.94 -4.61 -12.97
CA GLU A 185 -7.32 -4.20 -13.25
C GLU A 185 -8.19 -4.41 -12.01
N GLU A 186 -7.97 -5.49 -11.26
CA GLU A 186 -8.69 -5.81 -10.03
C GLU A 186 -8.47 -4.75 -8.95
N VAL A 187 -7.23 -4.30 -8.74
CA VAL A 187 -6.92 -3.22 -7.79
C VAL A 187 -7.56 -1.90 -8.23
N LEU A 188 -7.48 -1.57 -9.53
CA LEU A 188 -8.07 -0.33 -10.06
C LEU A 188 -9.60 -0.35 -10.04
N GLU A 189 -10.23 -1.50 -10.27
CA GLU A 189 -11.67 -1.67 -10.18
C GLU A 189 -12.16 -1.51 -8.74
N TYR A 190 -11.43 -2.06 -7.77
CA TYR A 190 -11.71 -1.85 -6.35
C TYR A 190 -11.66 -0.37 -5.96
N ILE A 191 -10.61 0.36 -6.38
CA ILE A 191 -10.52 1.82 -6.17
C ILE A 191 -11.68 2.55 -6.86
N GLU A 192 -12.03 2.18 -8.08
CA GLU A 192 -13.14 2.81 -8.81
C GLU A 192 -14.48 2.61 -8.11
N THR A 193 -14.72 1.41 -7.58
CA THR A 193 -15.95 1.10 -6.84
C THR A 193 -16.08 2.00 -5.61
N ILE A 194 -14.99 2.17 -4.86
CA ILE A 194 -14.98 3.06 -3.69
C ILE A 194 -15.16 4.53 -4.12
N ASN A 195 -14.48 4.97 -5.18
CA ASN A 195 -14.60 6.36 -5.66
C ASN A 195 -16.04 6.73 -6.08
N LYS A 196 -16.81 5.78 -6.58
CA LYS A 196 -18.22 6.01 -6.92
C LYS A 196 -19.09 6.33 -5.70
N THR A 197 -18.77 5.76 -4.53
CA THR A 197 -19.50 6.05 -3.28
C THR A 197 -19.21 7.45 -2.72
N PHE A 198 -18.14 8.11 -3.17
CA PHE A 198 -17.80 9.49 -2.79
C PHE A 198 -18.34 10.54 -3.76
N ALA A 199 -18.83 10.13 -4.91
CA ALA A 199 -19.39 11.04 -5.92
C ALA A 199 -20.91 11.23 -5.78
N GLU A 200 -21.53 10.41 -4.94
CA GLU A 200 -22.94 10.52 -4.53
C GLU A 200 -23.08 11.35 -3.24
#